data_36051a90312a46f87a366d542603b29e
#
_entry.id   36051a90312a46f87a366d542603b29e
#
_cell.length_a   1.000
_cell.length_b   1.000
_cell.length_c   1.000
_cell.angle_alpha   90.00
_cell.angle_beta   90.00
_cell.angle_gamma   90.00
#
_symmetry.space_group_name_H-M   'P 1'
#
loop_
_entity.id
_entity.type
_entity.pdbx_description
1 polymer ?
#
loop_
_entity_poly.entity_id
_entity_poly.type
_entity_poly.pdbx_seq_one_letter_code
_entity_poly.pdbx_strand_id
1 'polypeptide(L)'
;MTVETLTNPILNGPYDPPERYFEIGPKGPTGQILEGRRPSESFIPIAATKKRGRPAKGEQVALQEELDFGITGERRDKNSLINELRREVELWRARRYPHVTPITRTLLLHWSDPERENRVLYGQREAVETAIYLAEAAGRDGYGGGDRDWRKRLDIANAEHNADLPRIALKMATGSGKTVVMAMLITWQTLNKVNSPNDKRFAKRFLVVTPGITIRDRLRVLQPGEP
;
A
#
# COMPACT_ATOMS: atom_id res chain seq x y z
N MET A 1 29.47 16.53 2.53
CA MET A 1 28.72 15.33 2.95
C MET A 1 28.81 14.33 1.82
N THR A 2 29.60 13.28 1.98
CA THR A 2 29.68 12.19 1.00
C THR A 2 28.41 11.37 1.12
N VAL A 3 27.53 11.47 0.13
CA VAL A 3 26.43 10.52 -0.04
C VAL A 3 27.10 9.20 -0.39
N GLU A 4 27.06 8.21 0.49
CA GLU A 4 27.50 6.85 0.15
C GLU A 4 26.60 6.34 -0.98
N THR A 5 27.17 6.26 -2.16
CA THR A 5 26.51 5.71 -3.33
C THR A 5 26.41 4.20 -3.16
N LEU A 6 25.20 3.68 -3.06
CA LEU A 6 24.96 2.23 -3.01
C LEU A 6 25.50 1.59 -4.30
N THR A 7 26.36 0.59 -4.17
CA THR A 7 26.99 -0.11 -5.30
C THR A 7 25.95 -0.82 -6.18
N ASN A 8 24.90 -1.36 -5.57
CA ASN A 8 23.76 -1.95 -6.26
C ASN A 8 22.47 -1.62 -5.50
N PRO A 9 21.63 -0.69 -5.99
CA PRO A 9 20.39 -0.33 -5.31
C PRO A 9 19.26 -1.36 -5.49
N ILE A 10 19.40 -2.34 -6.41
CA ILE A 10 18.38 -3.33 -6.72
C ILE A 10 18.69 -4.62 -5.95
N LEU A 11 17.88 -4.91 -4.94
CA LEU A 11 18.01 -6.09 -4.08
C LEU A 11 17.05 -7.22 -4.42
N ASN A 12 15.89 -6.91 -5.03
CA ASN A 12 14.80 -7.86 -5.25
C ASN A 12 14.29 -7.78 -6.68
N GLY A 13 13.77 -8.90 -7.19
CA GLY A 13 13.04 -8.93 -8.45
C GLY A 13 11.69 -8.19 -8.34
N PRO A 14 11.18 -7.64 -9.45
CA PRO A 14 9.93 -6.85 -9.41
C PRO A 14 8.66 -7.73 -9.32
N TYR A 15 8.77 -9.03 -9.55
CA TYR A 15 7.65 -9.96 -9.65
C TYR A 15 7.46 -10.84 -8.42
N ASP A 16 8.47 -10.91 -7.57
CA ASP A 16 8.52 -11.79 -6.41
C ASP A 16 8.45 -11.00 -5.09
N PRO A 17 8.02 -11.63 -3.99
CA PRO A 17 8.07 -10.99 -2.68
C PRO A 17 9.48 -10.49 -2.36
N PRO A 18 9.62 -9.29 -1.78
CA PRO A 18 10.94 -8.80 -1.39
C PRO A 18 11.50 -9.63 -0.23
N GLU A 19 12.73 -10.11 -0.39
CA GLU A 19 13.45 -10.94 0.58
C GLU A 19 14.53 -10.18 1.32
N ARG A 20 14.93 -9.00 0.81
CA ARG A 20 15.99 -8.18 1.40
C ARG A 20 15.65 -6.71 1.31
N TYR A 21 16.19 -5.91 2.23
CA TYR A 21 16.04 -4.47 2.19
C TYR A 21 17.23 -3.77 2.82
N PHE A 22 17.49 -2.52 2.44
CA PHE A 22 18.48 -1.68 3.09
C PHE A 22 17.96 -1.17 4.44
N GLU A 23 18.81 -1.25 5.45
CA GLU A 23 18.55 -0.53 6.69
C GLU A 23 18.48 0.98 6.43
N ILE A 24 17.51 1.65 7.06
CA ILE A 24 17.33 3.11 6.94
C ILE A 24 17.69 3.76 8.26
N GLY A 25 18.79 4.46 8.26
CA GLY A 25 19.22 5.34 9.35
C GLY A 25 18.59 6.74 9.25
N PRO A 26 18.93 7.63 10.19
CA PRO A 26 18.42 9.01 10.22
C PRO A 26 18.78 9.84 8.97
N LYS A 27 19.87 9.48 8.28
CA LYS A 27 20.37 10.19 7.09
C LYS A 27 20.07 9.47 5.77
N GLY A 28 19.28 8.39 5.80
CA GLY A 28 18.97 7.55 4.65
C GLY A 28 19.51 6.12 4.78
N PRO A 29 19.65 5.38 3.67
CA PRO A 29 20.18 4.01 3.69
C PRO A 29 21.58 3.95 4.30
N THR A 30 21.81 3.00 5.22
CA THR A 30 23.13 2.81 5.87
C THR A 30 24.10 1.97 5.04
N GLY A 31 23.62 1.40 3.93
CA GLY A 31 24.39 0.41 3.15
C GLY A 31 24.25 -1.02 3.70
N GLN A 32 23.81 -1.21 4.92
CA GLN A 32 23.57 -2.54 5.49
C GLN A 32 22.32 -3.18 4.87
N ILE A 33 22.44 -4.44 4.44
CA ILE A 33 21.35 -5.22 3.89
C ILE A 33 20.80 -6.13 4.98
N LEU A 34 19.51 -6.08 5.19
CA LEU A 34 18.76 -6.90 6.14
C LEU A 34 17.91 -7.92 5.39
N GLU A 35 17.79 -9.13 5.96
CA GLU A 35 16.96 -10.20 5.42
C GLU A 35 15.46 -9.97 5.73
N GLY A 36 14.61 -10.47 4.84
CA GLY A 36 13.16 -10.40 4.94
C GLY A 36 12.56 -9.16 4.27
N ARG A 37 11.29 -8.98 4.51
CA ARG A 37 10.55 -7.83 3.98
C ARG A 37 10.63 -6.66 4.95
N ARG A 38 10.95 -5.47 4.44
CA ARG A 38 10.94 -4.24 5.25
C ARG A 38 9.54 -4.01 5.86
N PRO A 39 9.46 -3.85 7.20
CA PRO A 39 8.22 -3.50 7.87
C PRO A 39 7.66 -2.16 7.36
N SER A 40 6.33 -2.01 7.38
CA SER A 40 5.69 -0.72 7.13
C SER A 40 5.85 0.15 8.36
N GLU A 41 6.37 1.36 8.15
CA GLU A 41 6.57 2.37 9.17
C GLU A 41 6.11 3.73 8.62
N SER A 42 5.62 4.60 9.49
CA SER A 42 5.31 5.99 9.20
C SER A 42 6.35 6.89 9.85
N PHE A 43 6.86 7.84 9.10
CA PHE A 43 7.76 8.89 9.58
C PHE A 43 6.94 10.17 9.75
N ILE A 44 6.83 10.64 10.98
CA ILE A 44 6.08 11.83 11.32
C ILE A 44 7.09 12.91 11.72
N PRO A 45 7.28 13.96 10.88
CA PRO A 45 8.16 15.06 11.25
C PRO A 45 7.60 15.81 12.48
N ILE A 46 8.47 16.06 13.44
CA ILE A 46 8.11 16.84 14.63
C ILE A 46 8.47 18.31 14.34
N ALA A 47 7.46 19.17 14.32
CA ALA A 47 7.67 20.59 14.11
C ALA A 47 8.55 21.21 15.22
N ALA A 48 9.48 22.09 14.84
CA ALA A 48 10.32 22.82 15.78
C ALA A 48 9.46 23.68 16.72
N THR A 49 9.55 23.42 18.00
CA THR A 49 8.95 24.30 19.01
C THR A 49 9.80 25.57 19.18
N LYS A 50 9.25 26.75 18.89
CA LYS A 50 9.95 28.02 19.13
C LYS A 50 10.29 28.12 20.61
N LYS A 51 11.59 27.94 20.95
CA LYS A 51 12.09 28.25 22.32
C LYS A 51 11.96 29.75 22.56
N ARG A 52 11.22 30.14 23.57
CA ARG A 52 11.22 31.53 24.07
C ARG A 52 12.52 31.76 24.84
N GLY A 53 13.48 32.48 24.24
CA GLY A 53 14.75 32.87 24.86
C GLY A 53 15.82 33.18 23.81
N ARG A 54 16.84 33.95 24.19
CA ARG A 54 17.98 34.27 23.32
C ARG A 54 18.96 33.10 23.37
N PRO A 55 19.21 32.36 22.26
CA PRO A 55 20.08 31.19 22.26
C PRO A 55 21.54 31.60 22.53
N ALA A 56 22.32 30.72 23.17
CA ALA A 56 23.78 30.89 23.30
C ALA A 56 24.47 30.74 21.94
N LYS A 57 25.66 31.34 21.77
CA LYS A 57 26.36 31.47 20.48
C LYS A 57 26.66 30.16 19.72
N GLY A 58 26.68 29.02 20.44
CA GLY A 58 26.86 27.68 19.82
C GLY A 58 25.54 26.98 19.41
N GLU A 59 24.41 27.40 19.99
CA GLU A 59 23.09 26.88 19.66
C GLU A 59 22.46 27.54 18.41
N GLN A 60 23.02 28.70 18.01
CA GLN A 60 22.48 29.46 16.87
C GLN A 60 22.60 28.74 15.54
N VAL A 61 23.68 27.96 15.29
CA VAL A 61 23.86 27.21 14.05
C VAL A 61 22.92 26.01 14.01
N ALA A 62 22.79 25.28 15.09
CA ALA A 62 21.85 24.15 15.19
C ALA A 62 20.38 24.62 15.08
N LEU A 63 20.05 25.77 15.71
CA LEU A 63 18.72 26.37 15.61
C LEU A 63 18.41 26.88 14.20
N GLN A 64 19.42 27.38 13.47
CA GLN A 64 19.27 27.82 12.08
C GLN A 64 18.99 26.66 11.15
N GLU A 65 19.70 25.53 11.32
CA GLU A 65 19.43 24.29 10.58
C GLU A 65 18.04 23.71 10.90
N GLU A 66 17.62 23.71 12.16
CA GLU A 66 16.28 23.29 12.58
C GLU A 66 15.19 24.22 12.04
N LEU A 67 15.43 25.53 11.97
CA LEU A 67 14.48 26.52 11.43
C LEU A 67 14.36 26.44 9.91
N ASP A 68 15.43 26.12 9.17
CA ASP A 68 15.41 25.98 7.72
C ASP A 68 14.58 24.75 7.28
N PHE A 69 14.52 23.70 8.12
CA PHE A 69 13.69 22.51 7.84
C PHE A 69 12.38 22.48 8.63
N GLY A 70 12.20 23.34 9.65
CA GLY A 70 10.99 23.36 10.47
C GLY A 70 10.73 22.10 11.30
N ILE A 71 11.75 21.23 11.43
CA ILE A 71 11.64 19.88 12.00
C ILE A 71 12.73 19.70 13.05
N THR A 72 12.35 19.32 14.29
CA THR A 72 13.28 19.03 15.41
C THR A 72 13.59 17.55 15.60
N GLY A 73 12.93 16.68 14.85
CA GLY A 73 13.11 15.23 14.92
C GLY A 73 12.07 14.48 14.12
N GLU A 74 12.19 13.17 14.14
CA GLU A 74 11.23 12.26 13.50
C GLU A 74 10.68 11.29 14.55
N ARG A 75 9.36 11.16 14.58
CA ARG A 75 8.69 10.07 15.27
C ARG A 75 8.46 8.94 14.27
N ARG A 76 8.93 7.75 14.61
CA ARG A 76 8.69 6.53 13.84
C ARG A 76 7.58 5.71 14.48
N ASP A 77 6.47 5.59 13.80
CA ASP A 77 5.36 4.73 14.24
C ASP A 77 5.32 3.47 13.38
N LYS A 78 5.36 2.31 14.02
CA LYS A 78 5.18 1.02 13.35
C LYS A 78 3.72 0.86 12.96
N ASN A 79 3.45 0.64 11.68
CA ASN A 79 2.13 0.34 11.16
C ASN A 79 1.77 -1.13 11.44
N SER A 80 1.52 -1.48 12.70
CA SER A 80 1.29 -2.86 13.13
C SER A 80 0.12 -3.50 12.37
N LEU A 81 -1.00 -2.79 12.23
CA LEU A 81 -2.17 -3.23 11.45
C LEU A 81 -1.80 -3.65 10.02
N ILE A 82 -1.00 -2.82 9.34
CA ILE A 82 -0.58 -3.09 7.95
C ILE A 82 0.38 -4.29 7.90
N ASN A 83 1.31 -4.39 8.84
CA ASN A 83 2.27 -5.47 8.88
C ASN A 83 1.61 -6.84 9.20
N GLU A 84 0.61 -6.84 10.06
CA GLU A 84 -0.20 -8.02 10.33
C GLU A 84 -1.05 -8.42 9.12
N LEU A 85 -1.74 -7.46 8.50
CA LEU A 85 -2.55 -7.70 7.29
C LEU A 85 -1.71 -8.28 6.14
N ARG A 86 -0.49 -7.78 5.94
CA ARG A 86 0.44 -8.33 4.94
C ARG A 86 0.74 -9.80 5.17
N ARG A 87 0.98 -10.20 6.43
CA ARG A 87 1.21 -11.61 6.80
C ARG A 87 -0.02 -12.48 6.55
N GLU A 88 -1.21 -11.98 6.88
CA GLU A 88 -2.46 -12.71 6.62
C GLU A 88 -2.71 -12.91 5.12
N VAL A 89 -2.48 -11.88 4.31
CA VAL A 89 -2.60 -11.97 2.84
C VAL A 89 -1.57 -12.96 2.26
N GLU A 90 -0.35 -12.99 2.79
CA GLU A 90 0.68 -13.94 2.38
C GLU A 90 0.27 -15.39 2.70
N LEU A 91 -0.22 -15.66 3.91
CA LEU A 91 -0.74 -16.97 4.30
C LEU A 91 -1.96 -17.38 3.46
N TRP A 92 -2.86 -16.44 3.17
CA TRP A 92 -4.02 -16.67 2.31
C TRP A 92 -3.61 -17.01 0.87
N ARG A 93 -2.63 -16.33 0.33
CA ARG A 93 -2.01 -16.62 -0.98
C ARG A 93 -1.40 -18.02 -1.01
N ALA A 94 -0.60 -18.38 0.02
CA ALA A 94 0.02 -19.69 0.14
C ALA A 94 -1.00 -20.84 0.15
N ARG A 95 -2.20 -20.60 0.68
CA ARG A 95 -3.33 -21.54 0.68
C ARG A 95 -4.20 -21.48 -0.59
N ARG A 96 -3.73 -20.83 -1.65
CA ARG A 96 -4.41 -20.71 -2.94
C ARG A 96 -5.78 -20.03 -2.84
N TYR A 97 -5.85 -18.94 -2.10
CA TYR A 97 -6.99 -18.03 -2.04
C TYR A 97 -8.32 -18.68 -1.64
N PRO A 98 -8.45 -19.29 -0.45
CA PRO A 98 -9.73 -19.82 0.01
C PRO A 98 -10.76 -18.68 0.23
N HIS A 99 -12.05 -19.05 0.25
CA HIS A 99 -13.20 -18.18 0.58
C HIS A 99 -13.46 -17.01 -0.39
N VAL A 100 -12.99 -17.12 -1.60
CA VAL A 100 -13.35 -16.19 -2.69
C VAL A 100 -14.28 -16.86 -3.71
N THR A 101 -14.92 -16.06 -4.56
CA THR A 101 -15.71 -16.59 -5.67
C THR A 101 -14.82 -17.35 -6.67
N PRO A 102 -15.39 -18.28 -7.47
CA PRO A 102 -14.64 -18.94 -8.55
C PRO A 102 -14.01 -17.94 -9.53
N ILE A 103 -14.74 -16.89 -9.90
CA ILE A 103 -14.24 -15.82 -10.80
C ILE A 103 -13.04 -15.12 -10.18
N THR A 104 -13.14 -14.72 -8.91
CA THR A 104 -12.03 -14.08 -8.19
C THR A 104 -10.81 -14.98 -8.14
N ARG A 105 -10.99 -16.27 -7.85
CA ARG A 105 -9.87 -17.23 -7.83
C ARG A 105 -9.21 -17.36 -9.20
N THR A 106 -9.99 -17.44 -10.28
CA THR A 106 -9.46 -17.48 -11.65
C THR A 106 -8.63 -16.24 -11.96
N LEU A 107 -9.11 -15.04 -11.59
CA LEU A 107 -8.39 -13.79 -11.79
C LEU A 107 -7.07 -13.76 -10.99
N LEU A 108 -7.11 -14.14 -9.72
CA LEU A 108 -5.92 -14.15 -8.87
C LEU A 108 -4.84 -15.10 -9.39
N LEU A 109 -5.24 -16.30 -9.82
CA LEU A 109 -4.33 -17.27 -10.45
C LEU A 109 -3.78 -16.75 -11.76
N HIS A 110 -4.62 -16.16 -12.61
CA HIS A 110 -4.20 -15.56 -13.88
C HIS A 110 -3.19 -14.41 -13.67
N TRP A 111 -3.40 -13.53 -12.69
CA TRP A 111 -2.48 -12.43 -12.40
C TRP A 111 -1.17 -12.87 -11.75
N SER A 112 -1.15 -14.04 -11.12
CA SER A 112 0.06 -14.62 -10.52
C SER A 112 0.83 -15.55 -11.46
N ASP A 113 0.32 -15.82 -12.65
CA ASP A 113 0.94 -16.73 -13.62
C ASP A 113 2.29 -16.16 -14.11
N PRO A 114 3.41 -16.88 -13.91
CA PRO A 114 4.73 -16.44 -14.35
C PRO A 114 4.92 -16.48 -15.87
N GLU A 115 4.10 -17.27 -16.58
CA GLU A 115 4.20 -17.46 -18.04
C GLU A 115 3.46 -16.36 -18.84
N ARG A 116 2.86 -15.38 -18.15
CA ARG A 116 2.20 -14.28 -18.86
C ARG A 116 3.20 -13.41 -19.60
N GLU A 117 2.87 -13.04 -20.83
CA GLU A 117 3.62 -12.08 -21.63
C GLU A 117 3.77 -10.73 -20.88
N ASN A 118 2.67 -10.21 -20.32
CA ASN A 118 2.63 -9.00 -19.55
C ASN A 118 2.44 -9.34 -18.05
N ARG A 119 3.53 -9.66 -17.38
CA ARG A 119 3.51 -10.03 -15.96
C ARG A 119 3.11 -8.85 -15.08
N VAL A 120 2.31 -9.14 -14.06
CA VAL A 120 1.93 -8.17 -13.03
C VAL A 120 3.05 -8.06 -11.99
N LEU A 121 3.46 -6.83 -11.65
CA LEU A 121 4.45 -6.61 -10.60
C LEU A 121 3.93 -7.08 -9.24
N TYR A 122 4.82 -7.58 -8.39
CA TYR A 122 4.45 -8.06 -7.06
C TYR A 122 3.64 -7.02 -6.26
N GLY A 123 4.07 -5.76 -6.25
CA GLY A 123 3.36 -4.69 -5.53
C GLY A 123 1.96 -4.39 -6.07
N GLN A 124 1.73 -4.57 -7.39
CA GLN A 124 0.40 -4.45 -8.00
C GLN A 124 -0.50 -5.60 -7.56
N ARG A 125 0.03 -6.83 -7.66
CA ARG A 125 -0.67 -8.05 -7.26
C ARG A 125 -1.05 -7.98 -5.79
N GLU A 126 -0.13 -7.66 -4.90
CA GLU A 126 -0.38 -7.58 -3.46
C GLU A 126 -1.41 -6.50 -3.10
N ALA A 127 -1.40 -5.35 -3.78
CA ALA A 127 -2.40 -4.31 -3.56
C ALA A 127 -3.82 -4.81 -3.87
N VAL A 128 -4.00 -5.50 -4.99
CA VAL A 128 -5.28 -6.10 -5.39
C VAL A 128 -5.66 -7.25 -4.47
N GLU A 129 -4.72 -8.14 -4.16
CA GLU A 129 -4.93 -9.26 -3.23
C GLU A 129 -5.41 -8.76 -1.86
N THR A 130 -4.82 -7.69 -1.35
CA THR A 130 -5.22 -7.09 -0.07
C THR A 130 -6.65 -6.57 -0.11
N ALA A 131 -7.04 -5.87 -1.17
CA ALA A 131 -8.41 -5.36 -1.33
C ALA A 131 -9.43 -6.52 -1.44
N ILE A 132 -9.10 -7.56 -2.21
CA ILE A 132 -9.95 -8.75 -2.38
C ILE A 132 -10.05 -9.54 -1.06
N TYR A 133 -8.93 -9.76 -0.37
CA TYR A 133 -8.91 -10.43 0.92
C TYR A 133 -9.86 -9.75 1.92
N LEU A 134 -9.77 -8.44 2.06
CA LEU A 134 -10.64 -7.67 2.96
C LEU A 134 -12.11 -7.73 2.56
N ALA A 135 -12.42 -7.79 1.26
CA ALA A 135 -13.79 -7.81 0.77
C ALA A 135 -14.44 -9.20 0.80
N GLU A 136 -13.69 -10.26 0.50
CA GLU A 136 -14.26 -11.59 0.31
C GLU A 136 -13.87 -12.60 1.39
N ALA A 137 -12.61 -12.63 1.84
CA ALA A 137 -12.07 -13.71 2.66
C ALA A 137 -11.98 -13.35 4.16
N ALA A 138 -11.67 -12.10 4.49
CA ALA A 138 -11.50 -11.67 5.87
C ALA A 138 -12.78 -11.89 6.70
N GLY A 139 -12.63 -12.48 7.88
CA GLY A 139 -13.74 -12.78 8.78
C GLY A 139 -14.55 -14.02 8.44
N ARG A 140 -14.10 -14.87 7.50
CA ARG A 140 -14.74 -16.16 7.18
C ARG A 140 -13.89 -17.33 7.70
N ASP A 141 -14.56 -18.33 8.27
CA ASP A 141 -13.99 -19.62 8.66
C ASP A 141 -12.67 -19.58 9.43
N GLY A 142 -12.59 -18.70 10.45
CA GLY A 142 -11.39 -18.53 11.27
C GLY A 142 -10.30 -17.65 10.65
N TYR A 143 -10.49 -17.13 9.43
CA TYR A 143 -9.63 -16.13 8.84
C TYR A 143 -9.97 -14.74 9.38
N GLY A 144 -9.13 -14.24 10.29
CA GLY A 144 -9.29 -12.91 10.86
C GLY A 144 -10.52 -12.75 11.77
N GLY A 145 -11.03 -13.86 12.35
CA GLY A 145 -12.06 -13.82 13.40
C GLY A 145 -11.47 -13.53 14.79
N GLY A 146 -12.31 -13.12 15.74
CA GLY A 146 -11.90 -12.71 17.07
C GLY A 146 -11.18 -11.37 17.07
N ASP A 147 -10.05 -11.24 17.76
CA ASP A 147 -9.25 -10.01 17.81
C ASP A 147 -8.67 -9.60 16.44
N ARG A 148 -8.74 -10.48 15.45
CA ARG A 148 -8.32 -10.26 14.06
C ARG A 148 -9.48 -9.93 13.12
N ASP A 149 -10.59 -9.41 13.62
CA ASP A 149 -11.67 -8.89 12.79
C ASP A 149 -11.20 -7.61 12.05
N TRP A 150 -10.67 -7.81 10.85
CA TRP A 150 -10.14 -6.75 10.02
C TRP A 150 -11.16 -5.67 9.68
N ARG A 151 -12.43 -6.04 9.51
CA ARG A 151 -13.49 -5.07 9.24
C ARG A 151 -13.68 -4.16 10.43
N LYS A 152 -13.82 -4.72 11.62
CA LYS A 152 -13.98 -3.94 12.85
C LYS A 152 -12.78 -3.04 13.11
N ARG A 153 -11.54 -3.54 12.89
CA ARG A 153 -10.31 -2.75 13.05
C ARG A 153 -10.24 -1.59 12.05
N LEU A 154 -10.65 -1.83 10.79
CA LEU A 154 -10.71 -0.79 9.76
C LEU A 154 -11.85 0.19 10.02
N ASP A 155 -13.00 -0.27 10.52
CA ASP A 155 -14.13 0.59 10.87
C ASP A 155 -13.78 1.56 11.99
N ILE A 156 -13.00 1.13 12.99
CA ILE A 156 -12.47 2.02 14.05
C ILE A 156 -11.60 3.12 13.43
N ALA A 157 -10.64 2.76 12.57
CA ALA A 157 -9.77 3.73 11.92
C ALA A 157 -10.54 4.66 10.94
N ASN A 158 -11.57 4.13 10.26
CA ASN A 158 -12.43 4.93 9.40
C ASN A 158 -13.31 5.90 10.19
N ALA A 159 -13.84 5.49 11.34
CA ALA A 159 -14.66 6.36 12.21
C ALA A 159 -13.85 7.57 12.72
N GLU A 160 -12.56 7.36 13.02
CA GLU A 160 -11.66 8.44 13.47
C GLU A 160 -11.33 9.45 12.37
N HIS A 161 -11.17 8.99 11.11
CA HIS A 161 -10.60 9.81 10.04
C HIS A 161 -11.55 10.06 8.87
N ASN A 162 -12.60 9.26 8.72
CA ASN A 162 -13.52 9.30 7.59
C ASN A 162 -14.96 8.96 8.04
N ALA A 163 -15.50 9.75 8.96
CA ALA A 163 -16.85 9.53 9.48
C ALA A 163 -17.84 9.23 8.34
N ASP A 164 -18.62 8.16 8.50
CA ASP A 164 -19.67 7.70 7.57
C ASP A 164 -19.22 7.31 6.15
N LEU A 165 -17.89 7.26 5.90
CA LEU A 165 -17.37 6.88 4.60
C LEU A 165 -16.21 5.87 4.72
N PRO A 166 -16.48 4.55 4.63
CA PRO A 166 -15.44 3.53 4.62
C PRO A 166 -14.45 3.74 3.48
N ARG A 167 -13.16 3.83 3.79
CA ARG A 167 -12.09 4.01 2.81
C ARG A 167 -10.98 3.00 3.01
N ILE A 168 -10.44 2.50 1.90
CA ILE A 168 -9.20 1.72 1.88
C ILE A 168 -8.21 2.47 1.00
N ALA A 169 -7.07 2.84 1.57
CA ALA A 169 -6.01 3.53 0.84
C ALA A 169 -4.90 2.56 0.46
N LEU A 170 -4.69 2.38 -0.84
CA LEU A 170 -3.57 1.62 -1.40
C LEU A 170 -2.43 2.59 -1.73
N LYS A 171 -1.46 2.72 -0.82
CA LYS A 171 -0.30 3.59 -1.01
C LYS A 171 0.77 2.87 -1.83
N MET A 172 1.02 3.35 -3.04
CA MET A 172 2.00 2.79 -3.97
C MET A 172 2.97 3.88 -4.44
N ALA A 173 4.22 3.51 -4.70
CA ALA A 173 5.23 4.41 -5.22
C ALA A 173 4.84 5.00 -6.59
N THR A 174 5.43 6.14 -6.94
CA THR A 174 5.30 6.71 -8.29
C THR A 174 5.95 5.76 -9.30
N GLY A 175 5.34 5.58 -10.47
CA GLY A 175 5.85 4.65 -11.50
C GLY A 175 5.54 3.16 -11.26
N SER A 176 4.91 2.78 -10.14
CA SER A 176 4.60 1.36 -9.83
C SER A 176 3.36 0.81 -10.55
N GLY A 177 2.75 1.56 -11.47
CA GLY A 177 1.60 1.11 -12.26
C GLY A 177 0.27 1.11 -11.49
N LYS A 178 -0.03 2.18 -10.73
CA LYS A 178 -1.32 2.34 -10.04
C LYS A 178 -2.54 2.15 -10.93
N THR A 179 -2.45 2.56 -12.21
CA THR A 179 -3.51 2.40 -13.20
C THR A 179 -3.81 0.93 -13.49
N VAL A 180 -2.79 0.07 -13.48
CA VAL A 180 -2.96 -1.39 -13.62
C VAL A 180 -3.76 -1.94 -12.43
N VAL A 181 -3.44 -1.50 -11.22
CA VAL A 181 -4.21 -1.89 -10.01
C VAL A 181 -5.67 -1.46 -10.10
N MET A 182 -5.93 -0.24 -10.59
CA MET A 182 -7.30 0.23 -10.82
C MET A 182 -8.03 -0.65 -11.85
N ALA A 183 -7.39 -0.97 -12.97
CA ALA A 183 -7.95 -1.86 -13.99
C ALA A 183 -8.26 -3.26 -13.42
N MET A 184 -7.35 -3.85 -12.64
CA MET A 184 -7.54 -5.13 -11.99
C MET A 184 -8.74 -5.12 -11.01
N LEU A 185 -8.87 -4.07 -10.20
CA LEU A 185 -10.00 -3.91 -9.27
C LEU A 185 -11.34 -3.72 -10.01
N ILE A 186 -11.36 -2.94 -11.09
CA ILE A 186 -12.54 -2.77 -11.94
C ILE A 186 -12.92 -4.11 -12.58
N THR A 187 -11.96 -4.84 -13.12
CA THR A 187 -12.17 -6.17 -13.72
C THR A 187 -12.74 -7.16 -12.71
N TRP A 188 -12.13 -7.23 -11.52
CA TRP A 188 -12.60 -8.09 -10.43
C TRP A 188 -14.05 -7.79 -10.06
N GLN A 189 -14.40 -6.54 -9.85
CA GLN A 189 -15.73 -6.10 -9.48
C GLN A 189 -16.76 -6.39 -10.59
N THR A 190 -16.42 -6.04 -11.83
CA THR A 190 -17.30 -6.17 -12.97
C THR A 190 -17.62 -7.63 -13.28
N LEU A 191 -16.59 -8.49 -13.39
CA LEU A 191 -16.80 -9.90 -13.76
C LEU A 191 -17.58 -10.65 -12.68
N ASN A 192 -17.31 -10.39 -11.41
CA ASN A 192 -18.11 -10.96 -10.32
C ASN A 192 -19.56 -10.48 -10.36
N LYS A 193 -19.78 -9.18 -10.63
CA LYS A 193 -21.15 -8.61 -10.73
C LYS A 193 -21.94 -9.17 -11.91
N VAL A 194 -21.28 -9.40 -13.03
CA VAL A 194 -21.90 -10.02 -14.21
C VAL A 194 -22.28 -11.47 -13.92
N ASN A 195 -21.37 -12.22 -13.30
CA ASN A 195 -21.62 -13.64 -12.96
C ASN A 195 -22.65 -13.81 -11.82
N SER A 196 -22.72 -12.87 -10.90
CA SER A 196 -23.61 -12.93 -9.73
C SER A 196 -24.33 -11.58 -9.55
N PRO A 197 -25.36 -11.28 -10.38
CA PRO A 197 -26.01 -9.96 -10.41
C PRO A 197 -26.64 -9.50 -9.09
N ASN A 198 -27.04 -10.44 -8.25
CA ASN A 198 -27.68 -10.17 -6.96
C ASN A 198 -26.68 -10.00 -5.80
N ASP A 199 -25.41 -10.30 -6.01
CA ASP A 199 -24.39 -10.13 -4.97
C ASP A 199 -24.09 -8.64 -4.75
N LYS A 200 -24.41 -8.16 -3.55
CA LYS A 200 -24.25 -6.75 -3.17
C LYS A 200 -22.79 -6.35 -2.92
N ARG A 201 -21.87 -7.31 -2.81
CA ARG A 201 -20.45 -7.04 -2.63
C ARG A 201 -19.78 -6.47 -3.87
N PHE A 202 -20.38 -6.66 -5.05
CA PHE A 202 -19.79 -6.32 -6.34
C PHE A 202 -20.58 -5.23 -7.05
N ALA A 203 -19.85 -4.42 -7.84
CA ALA A 203 -20.39 -3.32 -8.64
C ALA A 203 -19.94 -3.41 -10.10
N LYS A 204 -20.68 -2.77 -11.00
CA LYS A 204 -20.32 -2.59 -12.41
C LYS A 204 -20.31 -1.13 -12.85
N ARG A 205 -20.45 -0.22 -11.88
CA ARG A 205 -20.39 1.23 -12.10
C ARG A 205 -19.33 1.79 -11.16
N PHE A 206 -18.44 2.60 -11.70
CA PHE A 206 -17.28 3.15 -10.99
C PHE A 206 -17.25 4.66 -11.19
N LEU A 207 -16.94 5.38 -10.13
CA LEU A 207 -16.64 6.80 -10.17
C LEU A 207 -15.15 6.98 -9.95
N VAL A 208 -14.46 7.53 -10.94
CA VAL A 208 -13.03 7.86 -10.84
C VAL A 208 -12.89 9.37 -10.67
N VAL A 209 -12.33 9.79 -9.55
CA VAL A 209 -12.10 11.20 -9.22
C VAL A 209 -10.60 11.49 -9.29
N THR A 210 -10.22 12.54 -10.01
CA THR A 210 -8.83 12.94 -10.19
C THR A 210 -8.63 14.43 -9.89
N PRO A 211 -7.46 14.83 -9.38
CA PRO A 211 -7.22 16.23 -9.01
C PRO A 211 -6.99 17.18 -10.21
N GLY A 212 -6.92 16.66 -11.45
CA GLY A 212 -6.65 17.51 -12.62
C GLY A 212 -6.89 16.83 -13.96
N ILE A 213 -7.00 17.63 -15.00
CA ILE A 213 -7.33 17.22 -16.38
C ILE A 213 -6.27 16.26 -16.93
N THR A 214 -4.99 16.55 -16.74
CA THR A 214 -3.89 15.71 -17.25
C THR A 214 -3.95 14.29 -16.70
N ILE A 215 -4.31 14.12 -15.44
CA ILE A 215 -4.46 12.78 -14.83
C ILE A 215 -5.72 12.11 -15.37
N ARG A 216 -6.81 12.84 -15.50
CA ARG A 216 -8.05 12.36 -16.10
C ARG A 216 -7.81 11.79 -17.50
N ASP A 217 -7.10 12.52 -18.36
CA ASP A 217 -6.85 12.11 -19.73
C ASP A 217 -5.97 10.85 -19.79
N ARG A 218 -5.00 10.70 -18.90
CA ARG A 218 -4.20 9.46 -18.77
C ARG A 218 -5.02 8.26 -18.31
N LEU A 219 -6.10 8.47 -17.57
CA LEU A 219 -6.97 7.40 -17.07
C LEU A 219 -8.06 6.98 -18.07
N ARG A 220 -8.15 7.60 -19.26
CA ARG A 220 -9.06 7.16 -20.34
C ARG A 220 -8.79 5.72 -20.77
N VAL A 221 -7.56 5.23 -20.62
CA VAL A 221 -7.19 3.81 -20.84
C VAL A 221 -8.04 2.82 -20.01
N LEU A 222 -8.70 3.28 -18.95
CA LEU A 222 -9.62 2.46 -18.15
C LEU A 222 -11.04 2.40 -18.73
N GLN A 223 -11.35 3.16 -19.78
CA GLN A 223 -12.66 3.18 -20.44
C GLN A 223 -12.66 2.14 -21.57
N PRO A 224 -13.48 1.07 -21.47
CA PRO A 224 -13.59 0.10 -22.55
C PRO A 224 -14.22 0.76 -23.79
N GLY A 225 -13.60 0.61 -24.95
CA GLY A 225 -14.17 1.00 -26.23
C GLY A 225 -13.79 2.41 -26.74
N GLU A 226 -12.92 3.16 -26.08
CA GLU A 226 -12.23 4.27 -26.73
C GLU A 226 -10.93 3.78 -27.39
N PRO A 227 -10.71 4.03 -28.70
CA PRO A 227 -9.49 3.67 -29.40
C PRO A 227 -8.26 4.45 -28.91
#